data_d0852d70db869f0ef010fa82da506c78
#
_entry.id   d0852d70db869f0ef010fa82da506c78
#
_cell.length_a   1.000
_cell.length_b   1.000
_cell.length_c   1.000
_cell.angle_alpha   90.00
_cell.angle_beta   90.00
_cell.angle_gamma   90.00
#
_symmetry.space_group_name_H-M   'P 1'
#
loop_
_entity.id
_entity.type
_entity.pdbx_description
1 polymer ?
#
loop_
_entity_poly.entity_id
_entity_poly.type
_entity_poly.pdbx_seq_one_letter_code
_entity_poly.pdbx_strand_id
1 'polypeptide(L)'
;MLQGVKNIIFDLGGVIYAIDYHKTIDAFVQLGIDDFEGLYAKAGQSALFDDLETGKISIPDFVDRIQELLSEKVTQEQVVTAWNSMLLDFMPDAVACVKRLSQDY
;
A
#
# COMPACT_ATOMS: atom_id res chain seq x y z
N MET A 1 22.44 -21.32 -10.36
CA MET A 1 21.34 -21.04 -11.31
C MET A 1 20.38 -22.23 -11.36
N LEU A 2 19.08 -21.97 -11.37
CA LEU A 2 18.06 -23.03 -11.46
C LEU A 2 17.89 -23.45 -12.93
N GLN A 3 17.93 -24.76 -13.17
CA GLN A 3 17.77 -25.28 -14.53
C GLN A 3 16.32 -25.11 -15.01
N GLY A 4 16.17 -24.66 -16.25
CA GLY A 4 14.86 -24.48 -16.89
C GLY A 4 14.15 -23.18 -16.52
N VAL A 5 14.67 -22.42 -15.57
CA VAL A 5 14.12 -21.11 -15.19
C VAL A 5 14.81 -20.02 -16.01
N LYS A 6 14.01 -19.25 -16.75
CA LYS A 6 14.50 -18.18 -17.61
C LYS A 6 14.31 -16.80 -16.99
N ASN A 7 13.26 -16.64 -16.21
CA ASN A 7 12.88 -15.35 -15.61
C ASN A 7 12.46 -15.57 -14.17
N ILE A 8 12.66 -14.56 -13.33
CA ILE A 8 12.17 -14.51 -11.96
C ILE A 8 11.35 -13.24 -11.81
N ILE A 9 10.15 -13.38 -11.26
CA ILE A 9 9.27 -12.25 -10.97
C ILE A 9 9.20 -12.10 -9.45
N PHE A 10 9.47 -10.88 -8.97
CA PHE A 10 9.38 -10.54 -7.56
C PHE A 10 8.15 -9.67 -7.31
N ASP A 11 7.47 -9.92 -6.20
CA ASP A 11 6.53 -8.96 -5.66
C ASP A 11 7.29 -7.79 -5.00
N LEU A 12 6.65 -6.68 -4.77
CA LEU A 12 7.28 -5.48 -4.21
C LEU A 12 6.99 -5.34 -2.72
N GLY A 13 5.73 -5.16 -2.36
CA GLY A 13 5.33 -4.90 -0.98
C GLY A 13 5.53 -6.10 -0.08
N GLY A 14 6.28 -5.92 1.02
CA GLY A 14 6.59 -7.00 1.95
C GLY A 14 7.63 -8.00 1.46
N VAL A 15 8.13 -7.85 0.24
CA VAL A 15 9.17 -8.72 -0.35
C VAL A 15 10.46 -7.93 -0.59
N ILE A 16 10.39 -6.81 -1.28
CA ILE A 16 11.53 -5.92 -1.56
C ILE A 16 11.41 -4.62 -0.78
N TYR A 17 10.19 -4.15 -0.60
CA TYR A 17 9.89 -2.90 0.11
C TYR A 17 9.13 -3.20 1.39
N ALA A 18 9.66 -2.77 2.53
CA ALA A 18 9.06 -3.02 3.84
C ALA A 18 7.78 -2.20 4.02
N ILE A 19 6.74 -2.87 4.50
CA ILE A 19 5.42 -2.27 4.76
C ILE A 19 5.00 -2.62 6.18
N ASP A 20 4.49 -1.63 6.92
CA ASP A 20 3.87 -1.83 8.24
C ASP A 20 2.48 -1.19 8.26
N TYR A 21 1.46 -2.00 8.04
CA TYR A 21 0.07 -1.56 7.98
C TYR A 21 -0.40 -0.94 9.30
N HIS A 22 0.13 -1.36 10.45
CA HIS A 22 -0.24 -0.78 11.74
C HIS A 22 0.08 0.71 11.83
N LYS A 23 1.12 1.17 11.15
CA LYS A 23 1.47 2.60 11.10
C LYS A 23 0.39 3.44 10.42
N THR A 24 -0.25 2.91 9.40
CA THR A 24 -1.38 3.57 8.75
C THR A 24 -2.60 3.60 9.67
N ILE A 25 -2.90 2.49 10.37
CA ILE A 25 -3.98 2.47 11.36
C ILE A 25 -3.74 3.54 12.43
N ASP A 26 -2.55 3.60 13.00
CA ASP A 26 -2.19 4.56 14.04
C ASP A 26 -2.31 6.00 13.54
N ALA A 27 -1.88 6.26 12.30
CA ALA A 27 -1.95 7.59 11.70
C ALA A 27 -3.41 8.06 11.55
N PHE A 28 -4.32 7.19 11.12
CA PHE A 28 -5.74 7.53 11.03
C PHE A 28 -6.38 7.71 12.41
N VAL A 29 -6.00 6.90 13.38
CA VAL A 29 -6.46 7.08 14.77
C VAL A 29 -6.05 8.46 15.31
N GLN A 30 -4.82 8.91 15.02
CA GLN A 30 -4.35 10.25 15.43
C GLN A 30 -5.12 11.37 14.73
N LEU A 31 -5.70 11.12 13.57
CA LEU A 31 -6.58 12.07 12.88
C LEU A 31 -8.01 12.09 13.44
N GLY A 32 -8.30 11.27 14.44
CA GLY A 32 -9.63 11.18 15.06
C GLY A 32 -10.51 10.07 14.52
N ILE A 33 -9.94 9.15 13.72
CA ILE A 33 -10.69 8.03 13.13
C ILE A 33 -10.52 6.80 14.04
N ASP A 34 -11.48 6.56 14.93
CA ASP A 34 -11.39 5.51 15.95
C ASP A 34 -11.55 4.10 15.38
N ASP A 35 -12.28 3.94 14.27
CA ASP A 35 -12.56 2.64 13.67
C ASP A 35 -12.09 2.59 12.21
N PHE A 36 -10.80 2.78 12.01
CA PHE A 36 -10.21 2.69 10.66
C PHE A 36 -10.34 1.29 10.06
N GLU A 37 -10.20 0.24 10.88
CA GLU A 37 -10.32 -1.14 10.38
C GLU A 37 -11.70 -1.43 9.81
N GLY A 38 -12.76 -0.96 10.47
CA GLY A 38 -14.13 -1.07 9.97
C GLY A 38 -14.34 -0.30 8.66
N LEU A 39 -13.77 0.90 8.57
CA LEU A 39 -13.81 1.70 7.35
C LEU A 39 -13.03 1.05 6.21
N TYR A 40 -11.88 0.48 6.52
CA TYR A 40 -11.06 -0.27 5.56
C TYR A 40 -11.83 -1.47 5.01
N ALA A 41 -12.53 -2.21 5.88
CA ALA A 41 -13.36 -3.34 5.45
C ALA A 41 -14.50 -2.90 4.53
N LYS A 42 -15.14 -1.77 4.81
CA LYS A 42 -16.17 -1.19 3.92
C LYS A 42 -15.61 -0.82 2.56
N ALA A 43 -14.46 -0.16 2.54
CA ALA A 43 -13.79 0.21 1.31
C ALA A 43 -13.42 -1.02 0.47
N GLY A 44 -12.94 -2.09 1.11
CA GLY A 44 -12.65 -3.36 0.46
C GLY A 44 -13.88 -4.01 -0.16
N GLN A 45 -15.03 -3.94 0.54
CA GLN A 45 -16.30 -4.48 0.03
C GLN A 45 -16.83 -3.70 -1.18
N SER A 46 -16.46 -2.42 -1.33
CA SER A 46 -16.87 -1.59 -2.46
C SER A 46 -15.97 -1.73 -3.69
N ALA A 47 -15.02 -2.65 -3.69
CA ALA A 47 -14.00 -2.84 -4.73
C ALA A 47 -13.08 -1.62 -4.93
N LEU A 48 -13.03 -0.70 -3.97
CA LEU A 48 -12.27 0.53 -4.08
C LEU A 48 -10.77 0.28 -4.26
N PHE A 49 -10.23 -0.69 -3.52
CA PHE A 49 -8.80 -1.05 -3.61
C PHE A 49 -8.48 -1.74 -4.93
N ASP A 50 -9.35 -2.64 -5.37
CA ASP A 50 -9.18 -3.33 -6.66
C ASP A 50 -9.21 -2.33 -7.81
N ASP A 51 -10.09 -1.34 -7.75
CA ASP A 51 -10.19 -0.30 -8.77
C ASP A 51 -8.93 0.57 -8.81
N LEU A 52 -8.35 0.87 -7.66
CA LEU A 52 -7.08 1.59 -7.60
C LEU A 52 -5.94 0.77 -8.21
N GLU A 53 -5.82 -0.49 -7.82
CA GLU A 53 -4.74 -1.38 -8.28
C GLU A 53 -4.80 -1.66 -9.77
N THR A 54 -6.00 -1.76 -10.32
CA THR A 54 -6.21 -2.03 -11.75
C THR A 54 -6.27 -0.78 -12.63
N GLY A 55 -6.14 0.40 -12.03
CA GLY A 55 -6.17 1.66 -12.76
C GLY A 55 -7.56 2.10 -13.21
N LYS A 56 -8.62 1.49 -12.67
CA LYS A 56 -10.00 1.89 -12.98
C LYS A 56 -10.43 3.19 -12.32
N ILE A 57 -9.73 3.59 -11.25
CA ILE A 57 -9.96 4.84 -10.54
C ILE A 57 -8.63 5.59 -10.44
N SER A 58 -8.68 6.91 -10.57
CA SER A 58 -7.50 7.76 -10.37
C SER A 58 -7.13 7.86 -8.89
N ILE A 59 -5.89 8.25 -8.60
CA ILE A 59 -5.45 8.50 -7.22
C ILE A 59 -6.29 9.61 -6.56
N PRO A 60 -6.55 10.77 -7.20
CA PRO A 60 -7.42 11.78 -6.61
C PRO A 60 -8.82 11.26 -6.29
N ASP A 61 -9.43 10.49 -7.18
CA ASP A 61 -10.77 9.93 -6.96
C ASP A 61 -10.76 8.89 -5.83
N PHE A 62 -9.70 8.09 -5.72
CA PHE A 62 -9.52 7.17 -4.60
C PHE A 62 -9.47 7.93 -3.27
N VAL A 63 -8.67 8.99 -3.20
CA VAL A 63 -8.57 9.83 -2.00
C VAL A 63 -9.91 10.46 -1.64
N ASP A 64 -10.67 10.95 -2.63
CA ASP A 64 -12.01 11.50 -2.43
C ASP A 64 -12.94 10.46 -1.82
N ARG A 65 -12.92 9.23 -2.31
CA ARG A 65 -13.78 8.16 -1.78
C ARG A 65 -13.39 7.74 -0.37
N ILE A 66 -12.10 7.68 -0.08
CA ILE A 66 -11.63 7.44 1.30
C ILE A 66 -12.12 8.58 2.20
N GLN A 67 -12.00 9.82 1.77
CA GLN A 67 -12.44 10.99 2.52
C GLN A 67 -13.95 10.94 2.81
N GLU A 68 -14.76 10.50 1.85
CA GLU A 68 -16.21 10.33 2.01
C GLU A 68 -16.57 9.26 3.06
N LEU A 69 -15.76 8.20 3.17
CA LEU A 69 -15.96 7.15 4.18
C LEU A 69 -15.59 7.62 5.58
N LEU A 70 -14.75 8.63 5.71
CA LEU A 70 -14.35 9.20 6.98
C LEU A 70 -15.44 10.19 7.42
N SER A 71 -16.01 9.96 8.61
CA SER A 71 -17.02 10.86 9.18
C SER A 71 -16.42 12.18 9.65
N GLU A 72 -15.10 12.26 9.73
CA GLU A 72 -14.35 13.42 10.17
C GLU A 72 -13.93 14.29 8.98
N LYS A 73 -13.79 15.61 9.24
CA LYS A 73 -13.25 16.52 8.24
C LYS A 73 -11.73 16.41 8.22
N VAL A 74 -11.22 15.58 7.31
CA VAL A 74 -9.78 15.46 7.06
C VAL A 74 -9.48 15.99 5.67
N THR A 75 -8.31 16.58 5.50
CA THR A 75 -7.87 17.05 4.18
C THR A 75 -7.37 15.88 3.35
N GLN A 76 -7.36 16.04 2.02
CA GLN A 76 -6.79 15.04 1.12
C GLN A 76 -5.32 14.78 1.43
N GLU A 77 -4.56 15.81 1.76
CA GLU A 77 -3.16 15.68 2.15
C GLU A 77 -3.00 14.82 3.41
N GLN A 78 -3.86 15.00 4.41
CA GLN A 78 -3.85 14.17 5.62
C GLN A 78 -4.16 12.71 5.30
N VAL A 79 -5.12 12.44 4.42
CA VAL A 79 -5.45 11.07 3.98
C VAL A 79 -4.25 10.43 3.29
N VAL A 80 -3.61 11.13 2.36
CA VAL A 80 -2.45 10.61 1.63
C VAL A 80 -1.29 10.34 2.58
N THR A 81 -0.99 11.27 3.48
CA THR A 81 0.09 11.11 4.45
C THR A 81 -0.16 9.93 5.37
N ALA A 82 -1.38 9.79 5.90
CA ALA A 82 -1.74 8.67 6.77
C ALA A 82 -1.68 7.34 6.02
N TRP A 83 -2.18 7.29 4.80
CA TRP A 83 -2.13 6.09 3.97
C TRP A 83 -0.69 5.66 3.70
N ASN A 84 0.17 6.60 3.34
CA ASN A 84 1.57 6.33 3.02
C ASN A 84 2.43 6.00 4.25
N SER A 85 1.91 6.18 5.46
CA SER A 85 2.65 5.84 6.69
C SER A 85 3.05 4.37 6.77
N MET A 86 2.33 3.49 6.06
CA MET A 86 2.67 2.06 5.99
C MET A 86 3.94 1.79 5.18
N LEU A 87 4.33 2.71 4.31
CA LEU A 87 5.48 2.55 3.43
C LEU A 87 6.76 2.94 4.18
N LEU A 88 7.64 1.97 4.39
CA LEU A 88 8.86 2.19 5.18
C LEU A 88 10.07 2.45 4.28
N ASP A 89 10.70 1.39 3.78
CA ASP A 89 11.90 1.52 2.93
C ASP A 89 12.20 0.20 2.21
N PHE A 90 13.15 0.25 1.28
CA PHE A 90 13.66 -0.94 0.64
C PHE A 90 14.36 -1.84 1.67
N MET A 91 14.20 -3.15 1.48
CA MET A 91 14.87 -4.18 2.29
C MET A 91 16.25 -4.46 1.65
N PRO A 92 17.38 -4.07 2.28
CA PRO A 92 18.70 -4.12 1.63
C PRO A 92 19.10 -5.52 1.16
N ASP A 93 18.82 -6.55 1.96
CA ASP A 93 19.15 -7.93 1.60
C ASP A 93 18.34 -8.41 0.40
N ALA A 94 17.07 -8.04 0.33
CA ALA A 94 16.22 -8.38 -0.80
C ALA A 94 16.69 -7.68 -2.08
N VAL A 95 17.04 -6.41 -2.00
CA VAL A 95 17.57 -5.63 -3.14
C VAL A 95 18.89 -6.26 -3.61
N ALA A 96 19.78 -6.62 -2.69
CA ALA A 96 21.05 -7.28 -3.03
C ALA A 96 20.81 -8.62 -3.74
N CYS A 97 19.83 -9.40 -3.27
CA CYS A 97 19.45 -10.67 -3.89
C CYS A 97 18.95 -10.46 -5.33
N VAL A 98 18.07 -9.48 -5.56
CA VAL A 98 17.56 -9.15 -6.90
C VAL A 98 18.70 -8.76 -7.84
N LYS A 99 19.61 -7.91 -7.38
CA LYS A 99 20.76 -7.46 -8.17
C LYS A 99 21.66 -8.63 -8.56
N ARG A 100 21.89 -9.54 -7.63
CA ARG A 100 22.71 -10.75 -7.89
C ARG A 100 22.03 -11.66 -8.91
N LEU A 101 20.73 -11.93 -8.73
CA LEU A 101 19.98 -12.79 -9.63
C LEU A 101 19.81 -12.18 -11.02
N SER A 102 19.79 -10.85 -11.15
CA SER A 102 19.66 -10.16 -12.43
C SER A 102 20.83 -10.41 -13.38
N GLN A 103 21.94 -10.96 -12.88
CA GLN A 103 23.08 -11.35 -13.70
C GLN A 103 22.82 -12.65 -14.45
N ASP A 104 21.94 -13.51 -13.95
CA ASP A 104 21.68 -14.84 -14.52
C ASP A 104 20.29 -14.95 -15.18
N TYR A 105 19.41 -14.01 -14.89
CA TYR A 105 18.01 -14.04 -15.35
C TYR A 105 17.57 -12.65 -15.96
#